data_7a9ee715d77671df0f6602632d2260ba
#
_entry.id   7a9ee715d77671df0f6602632d2260ba
#
_cell.length_a   1.000
_cell.length_b   1.000
_cell.length_c   1.000
_cell.angle_alpha   90.00
_cell.angle_beta   90.00
_cell.angle_gamma   90.00
#
_symmetry.space_group_name_H-M   'P 1'
#
loop_
_entity.id
_entity.type
_entity.pdbx_description
1 polymer ?
#
loop_
_entity_poly.entity_id
_entity_poly.type
_entity_poly.pdbx_seq_one_letter_code
_entity_poly.pdbx_strand_id
1 'polypeptide(L)'
;VFQVEQPFRNGLMQSASANPLFQKFMGVKYVIGRSEDGENFTTEVQEAVAPVIYGTNRVIAEKTYQAMKFPYNQTMLMQYAVTGNEKIADTGVEMTKGIQETNVTFTAKQGVTKEDDSWKIKIKKEQKATLSLDEDTSGKERILYLQFDVENGHPNRDVSIVINGIRNKLTAKSHLYYNDNTTFTYVMKLSADQEKIKVTFGAGTYRICNLKSYVSDTTVLEDASLYRSTFTPDRNATKGNQISGSIKMKQDGYLITSIPYDSHLEIKVDGREVVTEKVNTAFVGCRMVSGEHWVTITYHAPGLSAGKWIS
;
A
#
# COMPACT_ATOMS: atom_id res chain seq x y z
N VAL A 1 6.76 -1.84 3.49
CA VAL A 1 5.41 -1.40 3.74
C VAL A 1 4.45 -1.99 2.74
N PHE A 2 3.88 -1.26 1.83
CA PHE A 2 3.21 -1.83 0.66
C PHE A 2 4.33 -2.27 -0.28
N GLN A 3 4.79 -3.50 -0.15
CA GLN A 3 5.96 -4.00 -0.86
C GLN A 3 5.86 -3.70 -2.36
N VAL A 4 6.39 -2.54 -2.74
CA VAL A 4 6.70 -2.22 -4.13
C VAL A 4 8.13 -2.71 -4.33
N GLU A 5 8.29 -4.01 -4.36
CA GLU A 5 9.58 -4.60 -4.64
C GLU A 5 9.93 -4.32 -6.07
N GLN A 6 10.93 -3.54 -6.22
CA GLN A 6 11.64 -3.19 -7.44
C GLN A 6 10.76 -3.04 -8.70
N PRO A 7 10.36 -1.84 -9.06
CA PRO A 7 9.39 -1.54 -10.11
C PRO A 7 10.01 -1.66 -11.50
N PHE A 8 10.65 -2.76 -11.80
CA PHE A 8 11.17 -2.95 -13.14
C PHE A 8 10.13 -3.58 -14.04
N ARG A 9 9.62 -2.75 -14.98
CA ARG A 9 8.86 -3.13 -16.16
C ARG A 9 7.93 -4.36 -16.03
N ASN A 10 6.74 -4.30 -16.57
CA ASN A 10 5.79 -5.41 -16.73
C ASN A 10 4.84 -5.69 -15.57
N GLY A 11 4.23 -4.67 -14.97
CA GLY A 11 3.06 -4.88 -14.12
C GLY A 11 3.34 -5.51 -12.76
N LEU A 12 4.59 -5.46 -12.30
CA LEU A 12 5.00 -5.94 -10.97
C LEU A 12 4.36 -5.14 -9.83
N MET A 13 3.81 -3.98 -10.13
CA MET A 13 3.10 -3.14 -9.17
C MET A 13 1.62 -3.53 -9.00
N GLN A 14 1.11 -4.55 -9.67
CA GLN A 14 -0.31 -4.91 -9.59
C GLN A 14 -0.74 -5.23 -8.16
N SER A 15 0.09 -5.94 -7.39
CA SER A 15 -0.24 -6.27 -6.01
C SER A 15 -0.35 -5.04 -5.10
N ALA A 16 0.47 -4.02 -5.31
CA ALA A 16 0.37 -2.77 -4.58
C ALA A 16 -0.78 -1.90 -5.10
N SER A 17 -0.87 -1.68 -6.42
CA SER A 17 -1.89 -0.82 -7.01
C SER A 17 -3.31 -1.35 -6.84
N ALA A 18 -3.51 -2.66 -6.76
CA ALA A 18 -4.80 -3.29 -6.48
C ALA A 18 -5.13 -3.39 -4.97
N ASN A 19 -4.19 -3.06 -4.09
CA ASN A 19 -4.40 -3.09 -2.66
C ASN A 19 -5.27 -1.90 -2.21
N PRO A 20 -6.46 -2.12 -1.64
CA PRO A 20 -7.38 -1.04 -1.27
C PRO A 20 -6.80 -0.13 -0.16
N LEU A 21 -5.97 -0.67 0.74
CA LEU A 21 -5.29 0.13 1.76
C LEU A 21 -4.26 1.07 1.12
N PHE A 22 -3.50 0.58 0.12
CA PHE A 22 -2.56 1.41 -0.62
C PHE A 22 -3.27 2.50 -1.41
N GLN A 23 -4.38 2.18 -2.07
CA GLN A 23 -5.19 3.15 -2.80
C GLN A 23 -5.67 4.27 -1.87
N LYS A 24 -6.21 3.91 -0.70
CA LYS A 24 -6.60 4.89 0.33
C LYS A 24 -5.40 5.70 0.82
N PHE A 25 -4.32 5.05 1.19
CA PHE A 25 -3.10 5.70 1.70
C PHE A 25 -2.52 6.73 0.72
N MET A 26 -2.62 6.46 -0.58
CA MET A 26 -2.15 7.35 -1.65
C MET A 26 -3.19 8.38 -2.09
N GLY A 27 -4.39 8.38 -1.53
CA GLY A 27 -5.47 9.29 -1.93
C GLY A 27 -5.97 9.04 -3.36
N VAL A 28 -5.98 7.77 -3.80
CA VAL A 28 -6.46 7.39 -5.13
C VAL A 28 -7.97 7.59 -5.22
N LYS A 29 -8.42 8.43 -6.15
CA LYS A 29 -9.84 8.71 -6.38
C LYS A 29 -10.45 7.86 -7.49
N TYR A 30 -9.69 7.58 -8.52
CA TYR A 30 -10.15 6.83 -9.68
C TYR A 30 -9.27 5.62 -9.93
N VAL A 31 -9.88 4.45 -10.06
CA VAL A 31 -9.21 3.22 -10.50
C VAL A 31 -9.71 2.88 -11.89
N ILE A 32 -8.81 2.84 -12.86
CA ILE A 32 -9.13 2.54 -14.25
C ILE A 32 -8.72 1.10 -14.52
N GLY A 33 -9.67 0.28 -14.91
CA GLY A 33 -9.49 -1.10 -15.31
C GLY A 33 -9.89 -1.33 -16.76
N ARG A 34 -9.82 -2.57 -17.19
CA ARG A 34 -10.42 -3.03 -18.45
C ARG A 34 -11.60 -3.95 -18.14
N SER A 35 -12.63 -3.90 -19.00
CA SER A 35 -13.75 -4.85 -18.96
C SER A 35 -13.24 -6.29 -19.14
N GLU A 36 -14.06 -7.28 -18.78
CA GLU A 36 -13.68 -8.71 -18.90
C GLU A 36 -13.35 -9.13 -20.33
N ASP A 37 -13.98 -8.53 -21.33
CA ASP A 37 -13.71 -8.71 -22.76
C ASP A 37 -12.44 -7.98 -23.23
N GLY A 38 -11.90 -7.06 -22.41
CA GLY A 38 -10.71 -6.27 -22.73
C GLY A 38 -10.93 -5.12 -23.73
N GLU A 39 -12.16 -4.92 -24.19
CA GLU A 39 -12.50 -3.94 -25.25
C GLU A 39 -12.74 -2.53 -24.70
N ASN A 40 -13.25 -2.43 -23.46
CA ASN A 40 -13.62 -1.17 -22.85
C ASN A 40 -12.80 -0.87 -21.59
N PHE A 41 -12.66 0.41 -21.25
CA PHE A 41 -12.14 0.84 -19.96
C PHE A 41 -13.30 0.99 -18.96
N THR A 42 -13.08 0.49 -17.77
CA THR A 42 -13.97 0.70 -16.61
C THR A 42 -13.33 1.69 -15.66
N THR A 43 -14.13 2.57 -15.06
CA THR A 43 -13.65 3.50 -14.04
C THR A 43 -14.43 3.27 -12.76
N GLU A 44 -13.72 2.89 -11.71
CA GLU A 44 -14.26 2.82 -10.36
C GLU A 44 -13.92 4.12 -9.61
N VAL A 45 -14.89 4.75 -9.00
CA VAL A 45 -14.73 5.96 -8.19
C VAL A 45 -14.69 5.55 -6.73
N GLN A 46 -13.60 5.88 -6.05
CA GLN A 46 -13.49 5.62 -4.61
C GLN A 46 -14.33 6.65 -3.83
N GLU A 47 -15.24 6.20 -2.97
CA GLU A 47 -16.14 7.06 -2.20
C GLU A 47 -15.38 7.82 -1.10
N ALA A 48 -14.48 7.16 -0.41
CA ALA A 48 -13.67 7.73 0.67
C ALA A 48 -12.22 7.94 0.24
N VAL A 49 -11.92 9.13 -0.26
CA VAL A 49 -10.57 9.51 -0.69
C VAL A 49 -9.82 10.16 0.48
N ALA A 50 -8.67 9.60 0.85
CA ALA A 50 -7.82 10.22 1.85
C ALA A 50 -7.21 11.54 1.34
N PRO A 51 -7.09 12.58 2.18
CA PRO A 51 -6.39 13.79 1.80
C PRO A 51 -4.90 13.52 1.60
N VAL A 52 -4.32 14.09 0.53
CA VAL A 52 -2.88 13.96 0.23
C VAL A 52 -2.01 14.88 1.09
N ILE A 53 -2.59 15.85 1.77
CA ILE A 53 -1.95 16.71 2.76
C ILE A 53 -2.94 16.86 3.93
N TYR A 54 -2.50 16.55 5.14
CA TYR A 54 -3.34 16.64 6.34
C TYR A 54 -2.50 16.85 7.61
N GLY A 55 -3.16 17.30 8.66
CA GLY A 55 -2.58 17.41 10.00
C GLY A 55 -3.09 16.30 10.91
N THR A 56 -2.20 15.75 11.72
CA THR A 56 -2.54 14.72 12.70
C THR A 56 -1.62 14.76 13.93
N ASN A 57 -2.17 14.38 15.08
CA ASN A 57 -1.41 14.04 16.28
C ASN A 57 -1.39 12.51 16.54
N ARG A 58 -2.04 11.73 15.66
CA ARG A 58 -2.00 10.26 15.72
C ARG A 58 -0.76 9.76 15.00
N VAL A 59 0.31 9.60 15.76
CA VAL A 59 1.62 9.23 15.22
C VAL A 59 2.20 8.06 15.99
N ILE A 60 3.00 7.25 15.31
CA ILE A 60 3.83 6.20 15.89
C ILE A 60 5.29 6.38 15.45
N ALA A 61 6.21 5.97 16.29
CA ALA A 61 7.62 5.98 15.98
C ALA A 61 7.95 4.98 14.86
N GLU A 62 8.88 5.34 13.98
CA GLU A 62 9.33 4.48 12.89
C GLU A 62 9.82 3.12 13.40
N LYS A 63 10.54 3.09 14.52
CA LYS A 63 11.00 1.85 15.16
C LYS A 63 9.86 0.92 15.54
N THR A 64 8.79 1.44 16.14
CA THR A 64 7.58 0.68 16.47
C THR A 64 6.93 0.12 15.20
N TYR A 65 6.81 0.98 14.17
CA TYR A 65 6.24 0.60 12.90
C TYR A 65 7.04 -0.50 12.19
N GLN A 66 8.38 -0.41 12.15
CA GLN A 66 9.25 -1.40 11.52
C GLN A 66 9.21 -2.78 12.21
N ALA A 67 8.86 -2.84 13.50
CA ALA A 67 8.68 -4.09 14.22
C ALA A 67 7.35 -4.80 13.91
N MET A 68 6.41 -4.12 13.24
CA MET A 68 5.10 -4.68 12.93
C MET A 68 5.19 -5.69 11.79
N LYS A 69 4.43 -6.78 11.95
CA LYS A 69 4.32 -7.83 10.94
C LYS A 69 3.07 -7.63 10.09
N PHE A 70 3.06 -8.25 8.91
CA PHE A 70 1.88 -8.36 8.07
C PHE A 70 0.72 -9.05 8.83
N PRO A 71 -0.54 -8.57 8.71
CA PRO A 71 -0.99 -7.43 7.92
C PRO A 71 -0.98 -6.10 8.69
N TYR A 72 -0.59 -6.10 9.97
CA TYR A 72 -0.69 -4.97 10.89
C TYR A 72 0.12 -3.74 10.45
N ASN A 73 1.27 -3.96 9.79
CA ASN A 73 2.07 -2.89 9.21
C ASN A 73 1.34 -2.11 8.09
N GLN A 74 0.33 -2.70 7.46
CA GLN A 74 -0.47 -2.02 6.43
C GLN A 74 -1.70 -1.34 7.04
N THR A 75 -2.43 -2.04 7.88
CA THR A 75 -3.64 -1.50 8.52
C THR A 75 -3.34 -0.36 9.48
N MET A 76 -2.17 -0.38 10.12
CA MET A 76 -1.70 0.69 10.99
C MET A 76 -1.65 2.05 10.29
N LEU A 77 -1.25 2.09 9.02
CA LEU A 77 -1.17 3.32 8.24
C LEU A 77 -2.54 3.95 7.94
N MET A 78 -3.63 3.23 8.19
CA MET A 78 -4.99 3.78 8.11
C MET A 78 -5.36 4.58 9.36
N GLN A 79 -4.65 4.38 10.47
CA GLN A 79 -4.98 4.95 11.78
C GLN A 79 -3.91 5.88 12.34
N TYR A 80 -2.65 5.69 11.93
CA TYR A 80 -1.50 6.43 12.44
C TYR A 80 -0.53 6.80 11.32
N ALA A 81 0.04 7.99 11.43
CA ALA A 81 1.19 8.38 10.61
C ALA A 81 2.49 7.92 11.29
N VAL A 82 3.46 7.51 10.49
CA VAL A 82 4.78 7.11 10.97
C VAL A 82 5.71 8.31 10.94
N THR A 83 6.40 8.58 12.05
CA THR A 83 7.36 9.68 12.17
C THR A 83 8.65 9.19 12.80
N GLY A 84 9.78 9.86 12.53
CA GLY A 84 11.07 9.51 13.12
C GLY A 84 11.20 9.84 14.62
N ASN A 85 10.25 10.55 15.20
CA ASN A 85 10.35 11.07 16.55
C ASN A 85 9.87 10.07 17.62
N GLU A 86 10.80 9.54 18.40
CA GLU A 86 10.50 8.61 19.49
C GLU A 86 9.83 9.26 20.72
N LYS A 87 9.75 10.60 20.79
CA LYS A 87 9.26 11.33 21.97
C LYS A 87 7.75 11.56 21.99
N ILE A 88 7.04 11.30 20.91
CA ILE A 88 5.58 11.42 20.89
C ILE A 88 5.02 10.12 21.43
N ALA A 89 4.28 10.20 22.52
CA ALA A 89 3.70 9.05 23.20
C ALA A 89 2.89 8.21 22.23
N ASP A 90 3.28 6.96 22.15
CA ASP A 90 2.52 5.90 21.50
C ASP A 90 1.20 5.76 22.25
N THR A 91 0.13 6.34 21.75
CA THR A 91 -1.18 6.30 22.40
C THR A 91 -1.81 4.95 22.13
N GLY A 92 -1.45 3.94 22.94
CA GLY A 92 -2.11 2.63 23.06
C GLY A 92 -2.77 2.11 21.80
N VAL A 93 -1.96 1.62 20.87
CA VAL A 93 -2.43 1.17 19.55
C VAL A 93 -3.13 -0.17 19.68
N GLU A 94 -4.45 -0.23 19.57
CA GLU A 94 -5.16 -1.50 19.36
C GLU A 94 -4.91 -2.01 17.93
N MET A 95 -3.75 -2.62 17.71
CA MET A 95 -3.28 -3.07 16.40
C MET A 95 -4.13 -4.19 15.77
N THR A 96 -4.89 -4.89 16.58
CA THR A 96 -5.59 -6.13 16.19
C THR A 96 -7.09 -5.97 16.01
N LYS A 97 -7.64 -4.80 16.30
CA LYS A 97 -9.08 -4.59 16.24
C LYS A 97 -9.63 -4.81 14.83
N GLY A 98 -10.53 -5.78 14.71
CA GLY A 98 -11.21 -6.08 13.46
C GLY A 98 -10.44 -6.95 12.46
N ILE A 99 -9.20 -7.40 12.79
CA ILE A 99 -8.46 -8.35 11.96
C ILE A 99 -8.52 -9.72 12.61
N GLN A 100 -8.95 -10.71 11.84
CA GLN A 100 -9.05 -12.11 12.29
C GLN A 100 -8.14 -12.97 11.41
N GLU A 101 -7.43 -13.90 12.02
CA GLU A 101 -6.72 -14.94 11.30
C GLU A 101 -7.74 -15.94 10.71
N THR A 102 -7.53 -16.34 9.48
CA THR A 102 -8.37 -17.30 8.78
C THR A 102 -7.50 -18.34 8.10
N ASN A 103 -8.06 -19.51 7.81
CA ASN A 103 -7.38 -20.49 6.97
C ASN A 103 -7.88 -20.39 5.53
N VAL A 104 -6.99 -20.72 4.59
CA VAL A 104 -7.34 -20.76 3.19
C VAL A 104 -6.89 -22.08 2.56
N THR A 105 -7.67 -22.56 1.62
CA THR A 105 -7.40 -23.81 0.91
C THR A 105 -7.39 -23.60 -0.59
N PHE A 106 -6.30 -24.02 -1.25
CA PHE A 106 -6.22 -24.06 -2.70
C PHE A 106 -6.79 -25.38 -3.22
N THR A 107 -7.70 -25.29 -4.19
CA THR A 107 -8.28 -26.47 -4.88
C THR A 107 -8.05 -26.36 -6.38
N ALA A 108 -7.38 -27.35 -6.95
CA ALA A 108 -7.10 -27.45 -8.38
C ALA A 108 -7.40 -28.87 -8.88
N LYS A 109 -7.63 -29.01 -10.19
CA LYS A 109 -7.87 -30.33 -10.82
C LYS A 109 -6.64 -31.24 -10.75
N GLN A 110 -5.43 -30.67 -10.85
CA GLN A 110 -4.17 -31.42 -10.84
C GLN A 110 -2.97 -30.53 -10.50
N GLY A 111 -1.88 -31.13 -10.06
CA GLY A 111 -0.56 -30.52 -9.91
C GLY A 111 -0.42 -29.50 -8.79
N VAL A 112 -1.40 -29.44 -7.90
CA VAL A 112 -1.37 -28.63 -6.67
C VAL A 112 -1.70 -29.58 -5.53
N THR A 113 -0.76 -29.77 -4.62
CA THR A 113 -0.89 -30.73 -3.52
C THR A 113 -0.51 -30.05 -2.21
N LYS A 114 -1.33 -30.20 -1.18
CA LYS A 114 -1.00 -29.78 0.17
C LYS A 114 -0.03 -30.81 0.79
N GLU A 115 1.08 -30.34 1.31
CA GLU A 115 2.10 -31.11 2.03
C GLU A 115 2.35 -30.42 3.38
N ASP A 116 1.82 -30.94 4.47
CA ASP A 116 1.85 -30.34 5.81
C ASP A 116 1.43 -28.85 5.78
N ASP A 117 2.33 -27.94 6.12
CA ASP A 117 2.11 -26.49 6.14
C ASP A 117 2.47 -25.78 4.83
N SER A 118 2.65 -26.54 3.75
CA SER A 118 3.04 -25.99 2.46
C SER A 118 2.20 -26.53 1.31
N TRP A 119 2.29 -25.89 0.16
CA TRP A 119 1.65 -26.33 -1.07
C TRP A 119 2.73 -26.55 -2.13
N LYS A 120 2.73 -27.75 -2.70
CA LYS A 120 3.61 -28.11 -3.81
C LYS A 120 2.88 -27.95 -5.12
N ILE A 121 3.48 -27.17 -6.01
CA ILE A 121 2.98 -26.92 -7.35
C ILE A 121 3.93 -27.59 -8.36
N LYS A 122 3.40 -28.50 -9.19
CA LYS A 122 4.13 -29.16 -10.28
C LYS A 122 3.24 -29.26 -11.51
N ILE A 123 3.32 -28.24 -12.36
CA ILE A 123 2.44 -28.10 -13.52
C ILE A 123 3.23 -27.73 -14.78
N LYS A 124 2.86 -28.32 -15.92
CA LYS A 124 3.52 -28.08 -17.22
C LYS A 124 2.95 -26.88 -17.98
N LYS A 125 1.68 -26.54 -17.72
CA LYS A 125 0.95 -25.41 -18.32
C LYS A 125 0.21 -24.69 -17.20
N GLU A 126 -0.19 -23.46 -17.46
CA GLU A 126 -1.03 -22.68 -16.55
C GLU A 126 -2.22 -23.51 -16.04
N GLN A 127 -2.48 -23.45 -14.74
CA GLN A 127 -3.53 -24.20 -14.07
C GLN A 127 -4.47 -23.28 -13.32
N LYS A 128 -5.75 -23.34 -13.68
CA LYS A 128 -6.81 -22.67 -12.93
C LYS A 128 -7.11 -23.45 -11.63
N ALA A 129 -7.31 -22.71 -10.56
CA ALA A 129 -7.63 -23.20 -9.24
C ALA A 129 -8.63 -22.26 -8.57
N THR A 130 -9.10 -22.64 -7.41
CA THR A 130 -9.87 -21.79 -6.51
C THR A 130 -9.18 -21.71 -5.16
N LEU A 131 -9.31 -20.56 -4.50
CA LEU A 131 -9.01 -20.36 -3.10
C LEU A 131 -10.33 -20.20 -2.36
N SER A 132 -10.54 -20.96 -1.33
CA SER A 132 -11.68 -20.85 -0.40
C SER A 132 -11.18 -20.50 0.99
N LEU A 133 -11.99 -19.76 1.75
CA LEU A 133 -11.78 -19.47 3.15
C LEU A 133 -12.54 -20.53 3.97
N ASP A 134 -11.97 -20.93 5.12
CA ASP A 134 -12.60 -21.93 6.00
C ASP A 134 -13.71 -21.33 6.88
N GLU A 135 -13.77 -20.01 7.00
CA GLU A 135 -14.80 -19.32 7.78
C GLU A 135 -16.04 -18.98 6.95
N ASP A 136 -17.23 -19.09 7.57
CA ASP A 136 -18.47 -18.54 7.03
C ASP A 136 -18.46 -17.00 7.15
N THR A 137 -17.84 -16.37 6.17
CA THR A 137 -17.78 -14.91 6.05
C THR A 137 -18.85 -14.39 5.08
N SER A 138 -19.85 -15.23 4.75
CA SER A 138 -20.90 -14.90 3.82
C SER A 138 -21.76 -13.72 4.28
N GLY A 139 -22.19 -12.91 3.34
CA GLY A 139 -23.15 -11.83 3.57
C GLY A 139 -22.57 -10.44 3.87
N LYS A 140 -21.24 -10.27 3.92
CA LYS A 140 -20.61 -8.94 4.08
C LYS A 140 -19.38 -8.77 3.20
N GLU A 141 -19.19 -7.55 2.71
CA GLU A 141 -17.91 -7.18 2.09
C GLU A 141 -16.79 -7.25 3.11
N ARG A 142 -15.62 -7.73 2.69
CA ARG A 142 -14.47 -7.92 3.55
C ARG A 142 -13.16 -7.68 2.80
N ILE A 143 -12.09 -7.53 3.55
CA ILE A 143 -10.74 -7.46 3.00
C ILE A 143 -10.03 -8.77 3.36
N LEU A 144 -9.51 -9.45 2.35
CA LEU A 144 -8.61 -10.60 2.52
C LEU A 144 -7.16 -10.11 2.43
N TYR A 145 -6.37 -10.48 3.43
CA TYR A 145 -4.94 -10.30 3.49
C TYR A 145 -4.28 -11.66 3.35
N LEU A 146 -3.45 -11.83 2.32
CA LEU A 146 -2.78 -13.09 2.05
C LEU A 146 -1.31 -12.83 1.77
N GLN A 147 -0.42 -13.54 2.46
CA GLN A 147 1.02 -13.48 2.22
C GLN A 147 1.61 -14.87 2.34
N PHE A 148 2.53 -15.21 1.46
CA PHE A 148 3.27 -16.45 1.50
C PHE A 148 4.60 -16.33 0.77
N ASP A 149 5.52 -17.23 1.11
CA ASP A 149 6.80 -17.33 0.44
C ASP A 149 6.74 -18.34 -0.71
N VAL A 150 7.51 -18.06 -1.77
CA VAL A 150 7.62 -18.92 -2.94
C VAL A 150 9.04 -19.45 -3.05
N GLU A 151 9.18 -20.76 -2.94
CA GLU A 151 10.42 -21.48 -3.20
C GLU A 151 10.43 -21.98 -4.65
N ASN A 152 11.25 -21.38 -5.49
CA ASN A 152 11.35 -21.76 -6.90
C ASN A 152 12.30 -22.94 -7.12
N GLY A 153 11.76 -24.10 -7.47
CA GLY A 153 12.54 -25.30 -7.77
C GLY A 153 13.41 -25.21 -9.04
N HIS A 154 13.15 -24.20 -9.88
CA HIS A 154 13.92 -23.92 -11.10
C HIS A 154 14.28 -22.44 -11.20
N PRO A 155 15.38 -21.99 -10.55
CA PRO A 155 15.70 -20.56 -10.40
C PRO A 155 15.75 -19.75 -11.70
N ASN A 156 15.99 -20.41 -12.85
CA ASN A 156 16.04 -19.77 -14.17
C ASN A 156 14.68 -19.80 -14.91
N ARG A 157 13.58 -20.01 -14.19
CA ARG A 157 12.22 -19.88 -14.69
C ARG A 157 11.42 -18.93 -13.82
N ASP A 158 10.53 -18.20 -14.45
CA ASP A 158 9.60 -17.35 -13.74
C ASP A 158 8.60 -18.18 -12.93
N VAL A 159 8.21 -17.67 -11.76
CA VAL A 159 7.00 -18.12 -11.05
C VAL A 159 5.98 -16.99 -11.08
N SER A 160 4.77 -17.28 -11.50
CA SER A 160 3.67 -16.33 -11.52
C SER A 160 2.42 -16.94 -10.91
N ILE A 161 1.80 -16.21 -9.98
CA ILE A 161 0.52 -16.59 -9.37
C ILE A 161 -0.43 -15.40 -9.49
N VAL A 162 -1.64 -15.64 -9.98
CA VAL A 162 -2.70 -14.63 -10.05
C VAL A 162 -3.80 -15.05 -9.10
N ILE A 163 -4.19 -14.18 -8.18
CA ILE A 163 -5.29 -14.40 -7.25
C ILE A 163 -6.27 -13.23 -7.38
N ASN A 164 -7.52 -13.51 -7.68
CA ASN A 164 -8.58 -12.53 -7.92
C ASN A 164 -8.17 -11.45 -8.96
N GLY A 165 -7.48 -11.85 -10.04
CA GLY A 165 -6.97 -10.94 -11.04
C GLY A 165 -5.66 -10.21 -10.69
N ILE A 166 -5.21 -10.28 -9.43
CA ILE A 166 -3.97 -9.64 -8.97
C ILE A 166 -2.80 -10.58 -9.20
N ARG A 167 -1.80 -10.14 -9.95
CA ARG A 167 -0.61 -10.93 -10.29
C ARG A 167 0.57 -10.59 -9.39
N ASN A 168 1.19 -11.63 -8.83
CA ASN A 168 2.55 -11.59 -8.31
C ASN A 168 3.47 -12.45 -9.17
N LYS A 169 4.74 -12.04 -9.27
CA LYS A 169 5.72 -12.72 -10.11
C LYS A 169 7.10 -12.67 -9.45
N LEU A 170 7.76 -13.83 -9.39
CA LEU A 170 9.19 -13.96 -9.20
C LEU A 170 9.83 -14.20 -10.56
N THR A 171 10.72 -13.31 -10.99
CA THR A 171 11.41 -13.45 -12.27
C THR A 171 12.56 -14.45 -12.18
N ALA A 172 12.91 -15.07 -13.31
CA ALA A 172 14.07 -15.96 -13.39
C ALA A 172 15.36 -15.25 -12.96
N LYS A 173 16.26 -15.94 -12.24
CA LYS A 173 17.56 -15.37 -11.83
C LYS A 173 18.44 -14.92 -13.02
N SER A 174 18.28 -15.55 -14.16
CA SER A 174 18.96 -15.17 -15.41
C SER A 174 18.35 -13.94 -16.10
N HIS A 175 17.22 -13.44 -15.62
CA HIS A 175 16.58 -12.28 -16.22
C HIS A 175 17.34 -11.00 -15.91
N LEU A 176 17.51 -10.11 -16.90
CA LEU A 176 18.20 -8.81 -16.74
C LEU A 176 17.62 -7.97 -15.60
N TYR A 177 16.31 -8.10 -15.37
CA TYR A 177 15.56 -7.41 -14.32
C TYR A 177 15.06 -8.44 -13.29
N TYR A 178 15.99 -9.18 -12.70
CA TYR A 178 15.66 -10.07 -11.59
C TYR A 178 15.10 -9.27 -10.42
N ASN A 179 13.91 -9.63 -9.95
CA ASN A 179 13.21 -8.84 -8.94
C ASN A 179 13.32 -9.40 -7.52
N ASP A 180 13.88 -10.60 -7.35
CA ASP A 180 14.01 -11.30 -6.07
C ASP A 180 12.71 -11.34 -5.21
N ASN A 181 11.55 -11.27 -5.87
CA ASN A 181 10.25 -11.26 -5.21
C ASN A 181 9.88 -12.68 -4.78
N THR A 182 10.43 -13.12 -3.65
CA THR A 182 10.17 -14.44 -3.07
C THR A 182 8.96 -14.47 -2.15
N THR A 183 8.48 -13.33 -1.68
CA THR A 183 7.28 -13.20 -0.82
C THR A 183 6.15 -12.56 -1.61
N PHE A 184 5.10 -13.32 -1.88
CA PHE A 184 3.91 -12.84 -2.58
C PHE A 184 2.88 -12.33 -1.59
N THR A 185 2.45 -11.09 -1.79
CA THR A 185 1.46 -10.43 -0.94
C THR A 185 0.24 -10.02 -1.76
N TYR A 186 -0.94 -10.34 -1.27
CA TYR A 186 -2.22 -9.97 -1.85
C TYR A 186 -3.08 -9.35 -0.76
N VAL A 187 -3.63 -8.18 -1.03
CA VAL A 187 -4.67 -7.56 -0.21
C VAL A 187 -5.79 -7.15 -1.16
N MET A 188 -6.97 -7.65 -0.93
CA MET A 188 -8.08 -7.48 -1.86
C MET A 188 -9.41 -7.36 -1.15
N LYS A 189 -10.29 -6.53 -1.71
CA LYS A 189 -11.69 -6.46 -1.32
C LYS A 189 -12.42 -7.65 -1.95
N LEU A 190 -13.22 -8.34 -1.14
CA LEU A 190 -14.10 -9.41 -1.58
C LEU A 190 -15.55 -8.96 -1.40
N SER A 191 -16.40 -9.23 -2.40
CA SER A 191 -17.83 -8.99 -2.28
C SER A 191 -18.48 -9.98 -1.32
N ALA A 192 -19.67 -9.62 -0.84
CA ALA A 192 -20.40 -10.37 0.17
C ALA A 192 -20.72 -11.82 -0.22
N ASP A 193 -20.91 -12.06 -1.51
CA ASP A 193 -21.24 -13.35 -2.12
C ASP A 193 -20.03 -14.14 -2.64
N GLN A 194 -18.83 -13.58 -2.51
CA GLN A 194 -17.60 -14.18 -3.07
C GLN A 194 -17.01 -15.22 -2.14
N GLU A 195 -17.53 -16.45 -2.18
CA GLU A 195 -17.03 -17.60 -1.43
C GLU A 195 -15.77 -18.22 -2.06
N LYS A 196 -15.66 -18.19 -3.38
CA LYS A 196 -14.57 -18.78 -4.15
C LYS A 196 -13.78 -17.72 -4.90
N ILE A 197 -12.49 -17.68 -4.65
CA ILE A 197 -11.58 -16.74 -5.26
C ILE A 197 -10.84 -17.43 -6.41
N LYS A 198 -10.87 -16.83 -7.60
CA LYS A 198 -10.17 -17.37 -8.79
C LYS A 198 -8.67 -17.32 -8.57
N VAL A 199 -7.98 -18.42 -8.83
CA VAL A 199 -6.53 -18.53 -8.78
C VAL A 199 -6.02 -19.09 -10.11
N THR A 200 -4.89 -18.57 -10.56
CA THR A 200 -4.17 -19.11 -11.70
C THR A 200 -2.71 -19.30 -11.32
N PHE A 201 -2.27 -20.56 -11.32
CA PHE A 201 -0.88 -20.92 -11.12
C PHE A 201 -0.15 -20.95 -12.45
N GLY A 202 0.96 -20.22 -12.58
CA GLY A 202 1.85 -20.31 -13.74
C GLY A 202 2.60 -21.65 -13.80
N ALA A 203 2.96 -22.09 -15.00
CA ALA A 203 3.70 -23.34 -15.21
C ALA A 203 5.02 -23.33 -14.43
N GLY A 204 5.36 -24.45 -13.79
CA GLY A 204 6.60 -24.58 -13.02
C GLY A 204 6.56 -25.70 -11.99
N THR A 205 7.66 -25.79 -11.27
CA THR A 205 7.77 -26.60 -10.03
C THR A 205 8.25 -25.67 -8.93
N TYR A 206 7.39 -25.40 -7.96
CA TYR A 206 7.65 -24.50 -6.86
C TYR A 206 6.79 -24.86 -5.65
N ARG A 207 7.12 -24.30 -4.49
CA ARG A 207 6.37 -24.47 -3.24
C ARG A 207 5.87 -23.11 -2.75
N ILE A 208 4.73 -23.14 -2.09
CA ILE A 208 4.19 -22.04 -1.30
C ILE A 208 4.38 -22.42 0.17
N CYS A 209 5.10 -21.60 0.91
CA CYS A 209 5.44 -21.82 2.31
C CYS A 209 5.05 -20.59 3.14
N ASN A 210 5.05 -20.74 4.48
CA ASN A 210 4.81 -19.63 5.41
C ASN A 210 3.55 -18.83 5.10
N LEU A 211 2.50 -19.53 4.69
CA LEU A 211 1.23 -18.92 4.31
C LEU A 211 0.58 -18.29 5.55
N LYS A 212 0.21 -17.00 5.41
CA LYS A 212 -0.51 -16.21 6.38
C LYS A 212 -1.74 -15.63 5.72
N SER A 213 -2.88 -15.78 6.34
CA SER A 213 -4.15 -15.28 5.84
C SER A 213 -4.99 -14.68 6.96
N TYR A 214 -5.55 -13.50 6.68
CA TYR A 214 -6.37 -12.74 7.61
C TYR A 214 -7.54 -12.12 6.86
N VAL A 215 -8.61 -11.84 7.60
CA VAL A 215 -9.76 -11.10 7.10
C VAL A 215 -10.08 -9.93 8.03
N SER A 216 -10.63 -8.88 7.47
CA SER A 216 -11.28 -7.81 8.22
C SER A 216 -12.53 -7.36 7.48
N ASP A 217 -13.41 -6.63 8.16
CA ASP A 217 -14.44 -5.86 7.48
C ASP A 217 -13.84 -4.68 6.70
N THR A 218 -14.65 -3.96 5.96
CA THR A 218 -14.23 -2.81 5.15
C THR A 218 -14.14 -1.50 5.94
N THR A 219 -14.54 -1.47 7.21
CA THR A 219 -14.54 -0.26 8.05
C THR A 219 -13.15 0.34 8.23
N VAL A 220 -12.10 -0.47 8.12
CA VAL A 220 -10.71 0.02 8.10
C VAL A 220 -10.46 1.03 6.97
N LEU A 221 -11.18 0.92 5.85
CA LEU A 221 -11.10 1.87 4.74
C LEU A 221 -11.92 3.14 4.98
N GLU A 222 -12.92 3.09 5.84
CA GLU A 222 -13.80 4.22 6.15
C GLU A 222 -13.26 5.09 7.29
N ASP A 223 -12.33 4.56 8.09
CA ASP A 223 -11.75 5.27 9.23
C ASP A 223 -11.04 6.55 8.77
N ALA A 224 -11.58 7.70 9.17
CA ALA A 224 -11.04 9.02 8.94
C ALA A 224 -10.36 9.62 10.19
N SER A 225 -10.22 8.85 11.26
CA SER A 225 -9.69 9.33 12.55
C SER A 225 -8.25 9.82 12.48
N LEU A 226 -7.49 9.40 11.46
CA LEU A 226 -6.15 9.88 11.17
C LEU A 226 -6.13 11.34 10.72
N TYR A 227 -7.14 11.77 9.94
CA TYR A 227 -7.16 13.07 9.26
C TYR A 227 -7.78 14.13 10.18
N ARG A 228 -7.00 14.54 11.21
CA ARG A 228 -7.48 15.47 12.26
C ARG A 228 -7.67 16.89 11.79
N SER A 229 -6.88 17.30 10.80
CA SER A 229 -6.91 18.64 10.22
C SER A 229 -6.76 18.53 8.70
N THR A 230 -7.64 19.16 7.96
CA THR A 230 -7.62 19.15 6.50
C THR A 230 -6.86 20.35 5.98
N PHE A 231 -5.95 20.14 5.06
CA PHE A 231 -5.29 21.19 4.31
C PHE A 231 -6.22 21.71 3.22
N THR A 232 -6.37 23.02 3.14
CA THR A 232 -7.16 23.70 2.11
C THR A 232 -6.20 24.42 1.15
N PRO A 233 -6.00 23.88 -0.07
CA PRO A 233 -5.09 24.51 -1.03
C PRO A 233 -5.65 25.84 -1.56
N ASP A 234 -4.78 26.82 -1.67
CA ASP A 234 -5.07 28.07 -2.40
C ASP A 234 -4.59 27.92 -3.86
N ARG A 235 -5.55 27.91 -4.78
CA ARG A 235 -5.27 27.73 -6.22
C ARG A 235 -4.48 28.90 -6.83
N ASN A 236 -4.63 30.13 -6.29
CA ASN A 236 -3.94 31.31 -6.80
C ASN A 236 -2.47 31.36 -6.32
N ALA A 237 -2.22 30.85 -5.10
CA ALA A 237 -0.88 30.78 -4.52
C ALA A 237 -0.14 29.48 -4.91
N THR A 238 -0.84 28.47 -5.42
CA THR A 238 -0.24 27.21 -5.90
C THR A 238 0.26 27.41 -7.35
N LYS A 239 1.54 27.13 -7.60
CA LYS A 239 2.20 27.27 -8.91
C LYS A 239 3.05 26.03 -9.17
N GLY A 240 3.48 25.81 -10.39
CA GLY A 240 4.16 24.60 -10.89
C GLY A 240 5.02 23.78 -9.91
N ASN A 241 5.94 24.43 -9.19
CA ASN A 241 6.79 23.76 -8.19
C ASN A 241 6.40 24.07 -6.74
N GLN A 242 5.26 24.74 -6.49
CA GLN A 242 4.83 25.20 -5.18
C GLN A 242 3.36 24.87 -4.93
N ILE A 243 3.09 24.33 -3.75
CA ILE A 243 1.75 24.14 -3.21
C ILE A 243 1.61 25.04 -1.98
N SER A 244 0.57 25.86 -1.94
CA SER A 244 0.28 26.74 -0.81
C SER A 244 -1.16 26.60 -0.37
N GLY A 245 -1.41 26.82 0.93
CA GLY A 245 -2.75 26.77 1.48
C GLY A 245 -2.77 26.91 2.99
N SER A 246 -3.95 26.82 3.56
CA SER A 246 -4.18 26.92 5.00
C SER A 246 -4.49 25.58 5.64
N ILE A 247 -4.13 25.44 6.90
CA ILE A 247 -4.48 24.30 7.74
C ILE A 247 -4.77 24.78 9.16
N LYS A 248 -5.81 24.23 9.80
CA LYS A 248 -6.12 24.48 11.20
C LYS A 248 -5.78 23.25 12.02
N MET A 249 -4.67 23.32 12.75
CA MET A 249 -4.24 22.28 13.67
C MET A 249 -5.02 22.39 14.99
N LYS A 250 -5.76 21.36 15.36
CA LYS A 250 -6.52 21.31 16.63
C LYS A 250 -5.61 21.09 17.84
N GLN A 251 -4.48 20.45 17.63
CA GLN A 251 -3.47 20.09 18.63
C GLN A 251 -2.08 20.07 17.97
N ASP A 252 -1.03 20.13 18.76
CA ASP A 252 0.32 19.91 18.28
C ASP A 252 0.43 18.52 17.65
N GLY A 253 1.16 18.43 16.56
CA GLY A 253 1.29 17.18 15.79
C GLY A 253 2.19 17.33 14.57
N TYR A 254 1.75 16.78 13.47
CA TYR A 254 2.51 16.77 12.21
C TYR A 254 1.62 17.17 11.04
N LEU A 255 2.23 17.87 10.10
CA LEU A 255 1.79 17.93 8.71
C LEU A 255 2.31 16.68 8.01
N ILE A 256 1.43 15.91 7.45
CA ILE A 256 1.73 14.69 6.66
C ILE A 256 1.38 14.98 5.22
N THR A 257 2.25 14.58 4.29
CA THR A 257 1.97 14.66 2.87
C THR A 257 2.14 13.29 2.19
N SER A 258 1.61 13.16 0.97
CA SER A 258 1.93 12.06 0.04
C SER A 258 2.96 12.48 -1.02
N ILE A 259 3.71 13.57 -0.78
CA ILE A 259 4.81 14.01 -1.64
C ILE A 259 6.06 13.23 -1.24
N PRO A 260 6.73 12.51 -2.16
CA PRO A 260 7.95 11.77 -1.86
C PRO A 260 9.01 12.67 -1.21
N TYR A 261 9.67 12.15 -0.18
CA TYR A 261 10.73 12.89 0.51
C TYR A 261 11.92 13.14 -0.42
N ASP A 262 12.29 14.40 -0.54
CA ASP A 262 13.48 14.84 -1.27
C ASP A 262 14.12 16.00 -0.50
N SER A 263 15.46 16.06 -0.43
CA SER A 263 16.20 17.10 0.27
C SER A 263 16.06 18.50 -0.36
N HIS A 264 15.51 18.59 -1.58
CA HIS A 264 15.23 19.86 -2.26
C HIS A 264 13.78 20.35 -2.02
N LEU A 265 13.03 19.69 -1.15
CA LEU A 265 11.73 20.16 -0.68
C LEU A 265 11.90 21.07 0.53
N GLU A 266 11.36 22.27 0.43
CA GLU A 266 11.26 23.25 1.49
C GLU A 266 9.80 23.35 1.97
N ILE A 267 9.60 23.35 3.28
CA ILE A 267 8.29 23.64 3.88
C ILE A 267 8.42 24.93 4.69
N LYS A 268 7.55 25.89 4.40
CA LYS A 268 7.37 27.10 5.22
C LYS A 268 6.01 27.08 5.92
N VAL A 269 6.01 27.39 7.19
CA VAL A 269 4.82 27.61 8.01
C VAL A 269 4.81 29.07 8.45
N ASP A 270 3.75 29.79 8.10
CA ASP A 270 3.61 31.24 8.38
C ASP A 270 4.80 32.05 7.88
N GLY A 271 5.32 31.70 6.71
CA GLY A 271 6.44 32.34 6.04
C GLY A 271 7.83 31.96 6.59
N ARG A 272 7.92 31.13 7.63
CA ARG A 272 9.18 30.67 8.22
C ARG A 272 9.48 29.24 7.79
N GLU A 273 10.70 29.00 7.38
CA GLU A 273 11.19 27.65 7.07
C GLU A 273 11.17 26.77 8.32
N VAL A 274 10.70 25.54 8.17
CA VAL A 274 10.66 24.55 9.22
C VAL A 274 11.46 23.30 8.82
N VAL A 275 11.95 22.56 9.82
CA VAL A 275 12.69 21.33 9.57
C VAL A 275 11.74 20.30 8.95
N THR A 276 12.10 19.82 7.75
CA THR A 276 11.40 18.73 7.08
C THR A 276 11.83 17.39 7.64
N GLU A 277 10.89 16.47 7.80
CA GLU A 277 11.13 15.11 8.27
C GLU A 277 10.57 14.12 7.26
N LYS A 278 11.14 12.90 7.25
CA LYS A 278 10.55 11.80 6.51
C LYS A 278 9.39 11.23 7.34
N VAL A 279 8.19 11.28 6.78
CA VAL A 279 6.97 10.73 7.39
C VAL A 279 6.47 9.55 6.57
N ASN A 280 5.72 8.63 7.22
CA ASN A 280 5.20 7.43 6.56
C ASN A 280 6.28 6.68 5.77
N THR A 281 7.52 6.71 6.27
CA THR A 281 8.72 6.06 5.71
C THR A 281 9.20 6.57 4.34
N ALA A 282 8.40 7.35 3.62
CA ALA A 282 8.69 7.71 2.23
C ALA A 282 8.35 9.17 1.85
N PHE A 283 7.58 9.88 2.65
CA PHE A 283 7.03 11.18 2.27
C PHE A 283 7.61 12.32 3.11
N VAL A 284 7.45 13.56 2.64
CA VAL A 284 7.86 14.73 3.39
C VAL A 284 6.75 15.19 4.33
N GLY A 285 7.14 15.62 5.51
CA GLY A 285 6.28 16.26 6.50
C GLY A 285 7.08 17.16 7.43
N CYS A 286 6.41 17.76 8.38
CA CYS A 286 7.03 18.57 9.42
C CYS A 286 6.20 18.60 10.69
N ARG A 287 6.81 19.01 11.80
CA ARG A 287 6.08 19.31 13.04
C ARG A 287 5.25 20.55 12.91
N MET A 288 4.08 20.53 13.52
CA MET A 288 3.14 21.63 13.55
C MET A 288 2.66 21.85 14.98
N VAL A 289 2.58 23.09 15.39
CA VAL A 289 1.89 23.48 16.63
C VAL A 289 0.38 23.63 16.38
N SER A 290 -0.41 23.68 17.44
CA SER A 290 -1.85 24.00 17.35
C SER A 290 -2.06 25.43 16.87
N GLY A 291 -3.10 25.66 16.06
CA GLY A 291 -3.41 26.98 15.51
C GLY A 291 -3.82 26.94 14.05
N GLU A 292 -4.09 28.10 13.51
CA GLU A 292 -4.30 28.30 12.07
C GLU A 292 -2.98 28.70 11.43
N HIS A 293 -2.61 28.00 10.36
CA HIS A 293 -1.31 28.17 9.72
C HIS A 293 -1.46 28.28 8.21
N TRP A 294 -0.60 29.10 7.61
CA TRP A 294 -0.34 29.13 6.18
C TRP A 294 0.87 28.28 5.87
N VAL A 295 0.69 27.26 5.04
CA VAL A 295 1.75 26.33 4.66
C VAL A 295 2.09 26.51 3.20
N THR A 296 3.39 26.56 2.89
CA THR A 296 3.94 26.55 1.54
C THR A 296 4.95 25.42 1.43
N ILE A 297 4.78 24.55 0.44
CA ILE A 297 5.69 23.46 0.10
C ILE A 297 6.27 23.76 -1.27
N THR A 298 7.59 23.91 -1.37
CA THR A 298 8.28 24.28 -2.61
C THR A 298 9.33 23.24 -2.96
N TYR A 299 9.36 22.81 -4.20
CA TYR A 299 10.43 21.99 -4.74
C TYR A 299 11.45 22.84 -5.50
N HIS A 300 12.71 22.72 -5.11
CA HIS A 300 13.84 23.39 -5.73
C HIS A 300 14.59 22.42 -6.63
N ALA A 301 14.27 22.42 -7.93
CA ALA A 301 14.89 21.50 -8.88
C ALA A 301 16.41 21.70 -8.95
N PRO A 302 17.23 20.64 -8.73
CA PRO A 302 18.68 20.75 -8.79
C PRO A 302 19.16 21.26 -10.15
N GLY A 303 20.11 22.20 -10.14
CA GLY A 303 20.69 22.75 -11.36
C GLY A 303 19.81 23.76 -12.16
N LEU A 304 18.53 23.93 -11.78
CA LEU A 304 17.62 24.83 -12.51
C LEU A 304 18.13 26.27 -12.51
N SER A 305 18.66 26.74 -11.39
CA SER A 305 19.23 28.10 -11.28
C SER A 305 20.48 28.25 -12.17
N ALA A 306 21.39 27.27 -12.16
CA ALA A 306 22.56 27.24 -13.02
C ALA A 306 22.18 27.16 -14.51
N GLY A 307 21.20 26.33 -14.87
CA GLY A 307 20.71 26.21 -16.24
C GLY A 307 20.13 27.52 -16.79
N LYS A 308 19.42 28.28 -15.95
CA LYS A 308 18.89 29.59 -16.34
C LYS A 308 19.97 30.67 -16.65
N TRP A 309 21.19 30.51 -16.10
CA TRP A 309 22.30 31.42 -16.37
C TRP A 309 23.08 31.04 -17.61
N ILE A 310 22.95 29.82 -18.12
CA ILE A 310 23.68 29.29 -19.27
C ILE A 310 22.85 29.39 -20.57
N SER A 311 21.53 29.48 -20.46
CA SER A 311 20.63 29.65 -21.60
C SER A 311 20.34 31.12 -21.87
#